data_183d733db119d3174c4aa061fbc4878c
#
_entry.id   183d733db119d3174c4aa061fbc4878c
#
_cell.length_a   1.000
_cell.length_b   1.000
_cell.length_c   1.000
_cell.angle_alpha   90.00
_cell.angle_beta   90.00
_cell.angle_gamma   90.00
#
_symmetry.space_group_name_H-M   'P 1'
#
loop_
_entity.id
_entity.type
_entity.pdbx_description
1 polymer ?
#
loop_
_entity_poly.entity_id
_entity_poly.type
_entity_poly.pdbx_seq_one_letter_code
_entity_poly.pdbx_strand_id
1 'polypeptide(L)'
;MRTKFTLSALFLLIVCNTSAQFTLPDMVFEPVTPITVYLTPIVEGVYDEPREFNNFLKRDQPAYVHTTPPMHYKDNVWQQSINAEKTPVLNQLLNFNGIGNTNVSPPDPSGEAGQDYYIQAVNGASGARFRIFDKATGNPVGAAANFSTLGTLGSGYGDPIVIYDAMADRWVLSEFSANGNKMNFYVSQTSAANGAYWGYQFTTPNFPDYPKMSVWPTGYFFTSNEGAPPLYALDREKMLLGQPATMQRFTVPAMAGFGFQALTPVDFDGTNLPPAGAPAYFARHRDDEAHNPGNNNTANDFIEIYSLNVNFTTPTASTLSAVLKIPVSEFDSDLCGLTSFSCITQQGSNTKLDPLREVLMYKVQYRNF
;
A
#
# COMPACT_ATOMS: atom_id res chain seq x y z
N MET A 1 53.63 -56.86 -10.31
CA MET A 1 52.93 -56.01 -9.34
C MET A 1 52.60 -54.72 -10.05
N ARG A 2 51.33 -54.54 -10.48
CA ARG A 2 50.90 -53.32 -11.22
C ARG A 2 49.98 -52.54 -10.28
N THR A 3 50.47 -51.40 -9.83
CA THR A 3 49.70 -50.49 -8.95
C THR A 3 48.80 -49.63 -9.82
N LYS A 4 47.49 -49.73 -9.63
CA LYS A 4 46.51 -48.84 -10.28
C LYS A 4 46.35 -47.61 -9.42
N PHE A 5 46.66 -46.45 -9.97
CA PHE A 5 46.23 -45.14 -9.43
C PHE A 5 44.84 -44.81 -9.89
N THR A 6 43.90 -44.69 -8.95
CA THR A 6 42.56 -44.18 -9.20
C THR A 6 42.61 -42.67 -8.94
N LEU A 7 42.40 -41.90 -9.99
CA LEU A 7 42.29 -40.41 -9.93
C LEU A 7 40.82 -40.10 -9.63
N SER A 8 40.52 -39.69 -8.40
CA SER A 8 39.22 -39.14 -8.04
C SER A 8 39.13 -37.70 -8.44
N ALA A 9 38.38 -37.41 -9.49
CA ALA A 9 38.05 -36.04 -9.89
C ALA A 9 36.99 -35.47 -8.95
N LEU A 10 37.39 -34.54 -8.11
CA LEU A 10 36.49 -33.72 -7.29
C LEU A 10 35.87 -32.65 -8.16
N PHE A 11 34.60 -32.83 -8.54
CA PHE A 11 33.83 -31.79 -9.23
C PHE A 11 33.42 -30.75 -8.18
N LEU A 12 34.10 -29.61 -8.19
CA LEU A 12 33.70 -28.42 -7.43
C LEU A 12 32.57 -27.74 -8.21
N LEU A 13 31.31 -27.93 -7.79
CA LEU A 13 30.20 -27.16 -8.30
C LEU A 13 30.32 -25.72 -7.76
N ILE A 14 30.88 -24.84 -8.57
CA ILE A 14 30.79 -23.40 -8.32
C ILE A 14 29.38 -22.97 -8.74
N VAL A 15 28.47 -22.86 -7.76
CA VAL A 15 27.21 -22.17 -7.96
C VAL A 15 27.51 -20.68 -8.05
N CYS A 16 27.72 -20.18 -9.27
CA CYS A 16 27.72 -18.76 -9.52
C CYS A 16 26.27 -18.24 -9.30
N ASN A 17 26.00 -17.73 -8.12
CA ASN A 17 24.88 -16.84 -7.92
C ASN A 17 25.17 -15.51 -8.65
N THR A 18 24.91 -15.48 -9.93
CA THR A 18 24.82 -14.21 -10.65
C THR A 18 23.46 -13.60 -10.34
N SER A 19 23.36 -12.88 -9.24
CA SER A 19 22.32 -11.86 -9.12
C SER A 19 22.55 -10.86 -10.23
N ALA A 20 21.81 -10.97 -11.32
CA ALA A 20 21.82 -9.98 -12.37
C ALA A 20 21.28 -8.68 -11.77
N GLN A 21 22.16 -7.76 -11.41
CA GLN A 21 21.79 -6.38 -11.14
C GLN A 21 21.36 -5.77 -12.47
N PHE A 22 20.04 -5.67 -12.66
CA PHE A 22 19.50 -4.88 -13.75
C PHE A 22 19.50 -3.43 -13.32
N THR A 23 20.41 -2.64 -13.86
CA THR A 23 20.22 -1.19 -13.92
C THR A 23 19.11 -0.94 -14.93
N LEU A 24 17.93 -0.58 -14.46
CA LEU A 24 16.82 -0.21 -15.33
C LEU A 24 17.19 1.11 -16.03
N PRO A 25 17.09 1.18 -17.38
CA PRO A 25 17.46 2.38 -18.13
C PRO A 25 16.55 3.58 -17.91
N ASP A 26 15.42 3.40 -17.22
CA ASP A 26 14.39 4.42 -17.05
C ASP A 26 14.22 4.90 -15.60
N MET A 27 15.29 4.94 -14.83
CA MET A 27 15.23 5.62 -13.53
C MET A 27 15.15 7.14 -13.76
N VAL A 28 13.95 7.67 -13.70
CA VAL A 28 13.73 9.12 -13.68
C VAL A 28 13.87 9.58 -12.23
N PHE A 29 14.99 10.21 -11.92
CA PHE A 29 15.17 10.90 -10.66
C PHE A 29 14.58 12.28 -10.80
N GLU A 30 13.47 12.51 -10.14
CA GLU A 30 13.00 13.86 -9.91
C GLU A 30 13.28 14.23 -8.45
N PRO A 31 14.30 15.05 -8.18
CA PRO A 31 14.46 15.65 -6.87
C PRO A 31 13.30 16.64 -6.66
N VAL A 32 12.30 16.22 -5.94
CA VAL A 32 11.21 17.11 -5.54
C VAL A 32 11.66 17.82 -4.28
N THR A 33 11.78 19.14 -4.33
CA THR A 33 11.98 19.93 -3.12
C THR A 33 10.63 20.03 -2.41
N PRO A 34 10.43 19.36 -1.27
CA PRO A 34 9.16 19.43 -0.58
C PRO A 34 8.96 20.82 0.00
N ILE A 35 7.72 21.28 -0.01
CA ILE A 35 7.35 22.44 0.77
C ILE A 35 7.21 21.97 2.20
N THR A 36 8.20 22.23 3.01
CA THR A 36 8.13 21.93 4.45
C THR A 36 7.21 22.95 5.10
N VAL A 37 6.17 22.48 5.72
CA VAL A 37 5.23 23.34 6.43
C VAL A 37 5.15 22.92 7.90
N TYR A 38 5.42 23.84 8.78
CA TYR A 38 5.22 23.63 10.22
C TYR A 38 3.73 23.70 10.54
N LEU A 39 3.24 22.73 11.27
CA LEU A 39 1.84 22.55 11.53
C LEU A 39 1.41 23.14 12.86
N THR A 40 0.25 23.76 12.86
CA THR A 40 -0.43 24.14 14.10
C THR A 40 -1.06 22.91 14.74
N PRO A 41 -1.18 22.85 16.07
CA PRO A 41 -1.91 21.79 16.76
C PRO A 41 -3.33 21.66 16.22
N ILE A 42 -3.88 20.45 16.26
CA ILE A 42 -5.26 20.19 15.84
C ILE A 42 -6.18 21.02 16.72
N VAL A 43 -6.90 21.96 16.11
CA VAL A 43 -7.96 22.73 16.76
C VAL A 43 -9.29 22.13 16.33
N GLU A 44 -10.29 22.11 17.22
CA GLU A 44 -11.64 21.67 16.88
C GLU A 44 -12.16 22.42 15.65
N GLY A 45 -12.31 21.68 14.56
CA GLY A 45 -12.80 22.24 13.29
C GLY A 45 -14.32 22.22 13.19
N VAL A 46 -14.86 23.22 12.50
CA VAL A 46 -16.29 23.31 12.18
C VAL A 46 -16.68 22.21 11.17
N TYR A 47 -17.86 21.64 11.36
CA TYR A 47 -18.42 20.63 10.49
C TYR A 47 -18.74 21.21 9.12
N ASP A 48 -18.10 20.71 8.06
CA ASP A 48 -18.47 21.06 6.69
C ASP A 48 -19.58 20.15 6.17
N GLU A 49 -20.50 20.73 5.40
CA GLU A 49 -21.60 19.99 4.78
C GLU A 49 -21.07 18.98 3.74
N PRO A 50 -21.71 17.81 3.64
CA PRO A 50 -21.21 16.72 2.81
C PRO A 50 -21.29 17.04 1.32
N ARG A 51 -20.21 16.76 0.59
CA ARG A 51 -20.21 16.70 -0.87
C ARG A 51 -20.16 15.25 -1.30
N GLU A 52 -20.93 14.90 -2.31
CA GLU A 52 -20.69 13.65 -3.02
C GLU A 52 -19.38 13.81 -3.80
N PHE A 53 -18.46 12.86 -3.63
CA PHE A 53 -17.37 12.66 -4.57
C PHE A 53 -17.98 12.18 -5.89
N ASN A 54 -18.47 13.13 -6.68
CA ASN A 54 -19.07 12.83 -7.94
C ASN A 54 -17.98 12.43 -8.94
N ASN A 55 -17.93 11.15 -9.28
CA ASN A 55 -17.53 10.63 -10.56
C ASN A 55 -16.05 10.53 -10.92
N PHE A 56 -15.08 10.91 -10.09
CA PHE A 56 -13.67 10.73 -10.47
C PHE A 56 -13.22 9.26 -10.46
N LEU A 57 -13.91 8.40 -9.75
CA LEU A 57 -13.58 6.97 -9.65
C LEU A 57 -14.56 6.06 -10.38
N LYS A 58 -15.55 6.59 -11.09
CA LYS A 58 -16.24 5.81 -12.12
C LYS A 58 -15.32 5.67 -13.30
N ARG A 59 -14.51 4.64 -13.26
CA ARG A 59 -13.72 4.24 -14.42
C ARG A 59 -14.65 3.78 -15.52
N ASP A 60 -14.83 4.60 -16.53
CA ASP A 60 -15.33 4.19 -17.83
C ASP A 60 -14.25 3.33 -18.51
N GLN A 61 -14.01 2.14 -18.00
CA GLN A 61 -13.21 1.14 -18.68
C GLN A 61 -14.10 0.42 -19.68
N PRO A 62 -13.64 0.22 -20.91
CA PRO A 62 -14.39 -0.56 -21.88
C PRO A 62 -14.62 -1.98 -21.35
N ALA A 63 -15.84 -2.46 -21.49
CA ALA A 63 -16.21 -3.79 -21.03
C ALA A 63 -15.33 -4.87 -21.70
N TYR A 64 -14.47 -5.49 -20.91
CA TYR A 64 -13.77 -6.69 -21.31
C TYR A 64 -14.68 -7.88 -20.99
N VAL A 65 -15.14 -8.57 -22.02
CA VAL A 65 -15.98 -9.75 -21.82
C VAL A 65 -15.06 -10.96 -21.80
N HIS A 66 -14.82 -11.51 -20.62
CA HIS A 66 -14.21 -12.84 -20.51
C HIS A 66 -15.17 -13.88 -21.05
N THR A 67 -14.73 -14.67 -22.00
CA THR A 67 -15.53 -15.74 -22.63
C THR A 67 -15.39 -17.07 -21.91
N THR A 68 -14.51 -17.16 -20.92
CA THR A 68 -14.28 -18.37 -20.14
C THR A 68 -15.12 -18.29 -18.86
N PRO A 69 -15.99 -19.26 -18.58
CA PRO A 69 -16.70 -19.28 -17.31
C PRO A 69 -15.70 -19.41 -16.17
N PRO A 70 -15.93 -18.72 -15.04
CA PRO A 70 -15.06 -18.82 -13.88
C PRO A 70 -14.91 -20.29 -13.49
N MET A 71 -13.68 -20.74 -13.34
CA MET A 71 -13.43 -22.09 -12.86
C MET A 71 -13.87 -22.19 -11.41
N HIS A 72 -14.80 -23.09 -11.15
CA HIS A 72 -15.24 -23.37 -9.78
C HIS A 72 -14.16 -24.20 -9.05
N TYR A 73 -13.12 -23.52 -8.59
CA TYR A 73 -12.17 -24.15 -7.68
C TYR A 73 -12.80 -24.33 -6.31
N LYS A 74 -12.53 -25.49 -5.71
CA LYS A 74 -12.58 -25.59 -4.28
C LYS A 74 -11.42 -24.78 -3.75
N ASP A 75 -11.69 -23.57 -3.30
CA ASP A 75 -10.72 -22.79 -2.56
C ASP A 75 -10.31 -23.58 -1.33
N ASN A 76 -9.08 -24.11 -1.33
CA ASN A 76 -8.54 -24.90 -0.23
C ASN A 76 -8.31 -24.04 1.03
N VAL A 77 -8.31 -22.73 0.88
CA VAL A 77 -8.20 -21.75 1.96
C VAL A 77 -9.58 -21.39 2.54
N TRP A 78 -10.64 -21.68 1.78
CA TRP A 78 -11.99 -21.43 2.27
C TRP A 78 -12.24 -22.26 3.53
N GLN A 79 -12.57 -21.60 4.62
CA GLN A 79 -12.91 -22.26 5.86
C GLN A 79 -14.12 -23.18 5.66
N GLN A 80 -13.85 -24.44 5.36
CA GLN A 80 -14.90 -25.45 5.14
C GLN A 80 -15.61 -25.86 6.44
N SER A 81 -15.19 -25.36 7.58
CA SER A 81 -15.75 -25.79 8.84
C SER A 81 -16.65 -24.73 9.47
N ILE A 82 -17.90 -24.74 9.06
CA ILE A 82 -19.00 -24.24 9.92
C ILE A 82 -19.04 -25.03 11.27
N ASN A 83 -18.36 -26.16 11.34
CA ASN A 83 -18.30 -27.07 12.49
C ASN A 83 -16.92 -27.19 13.17
N ALA A 84 -15.94 -26.38 12.81
CA ALA A 84 -14.75 -26.28 13.66
C ALA A 84 -15.21 -25.69 14.99
N GLU A 85 -14.86 -26.36 16.08
CA GLU A 85 -15.02 -25.78 17.42
C GLU A 85 -14.53 -24.34 17.34
N LYS A 86 -15.42 -23.40 17.70
CA LYS A 86 -15.11 -21.97 17.66
C LYS A 86 -13.81 -21.80 18.44
N THR A 87 -12.71 -21.56 17.74
CA THR A 87 -11.48 -21.09 18.38
C THR A 87 -11.93 -19.98 19.32
N PRO A 88 -11.47 -19.96 20.57
CA PRO A 88 -11.94 -18.95 21.51
C PRO A 88 -11.80 -17.59 20.86
N VAL A 89 -12.92 -16.91 20.68
CA VAL A 89 -12.96 -15.55 20.16
C VAL A 89 -12.03 -14.77 21.09
N LEU A 90 -10.98 -14.18 20.54
CA LEU A 90 -10.13 -13.25 21.28
C LEU A 90 -11.09 -12.31 22.02
N ASN A 91 -10.99 -12.25 23.34
CA ASN A 91 -11.84 -11.38 24.13
C ASN A 91 -11.74 -9.96 23.56
N GLN A 92 -12.84 -9.46 23.00
CA GLN A 92 -12.89 -8.10 22.53
C GLN A 92 -12.70 -7.17 23.75
N LEU A 93 -11.58 -6.47 23.78
CA LEU A 93 -11.26 -5.59 24.89
C LEU A 93 -12.05 -4.28 24.82
N LEU A 94 -12.18 -3.73 23.61
CA LEU A 94 -12.89 -2.48 23.37
C LEU A 94 -13.74 -2.57 22.10
N ASN A 95 -14.89 -1.91 22.14
CA ASN A 95 -15.73 -1.66 20.99
C ASN A 95 -16.31 -0.25 21.11
N PHE A 96 -16.02 0.60 20.15
CA PHE A 96 -16.45 1.99 20.16
C PHE A 96 -16.79 2.48 18.75
N ASN A 97 -17.62 3.52 18.67
CA ASN A 97 -17.98 4.12 17.41
C ASN A 97 -16.84 4.94 16.83
N GLY A 98 -16.51 4.71 15.57
CA GLY A 98 -15.57 5.50 14.81
C GLY A 98 -16.15 6.82 14.30
N ILE A 99 -15.60 7.32 13.18
CA ILE A 99 -16.14 8.44 12.44
C ILE A 99 -17.47 7.99 11.81
N GLY A 100 -18.52 8.80 11.99
CA GLY A 100 -19.82 8.54 11.35
C GLY A 100 -19.77 8.74 9.83
N ASN A 101 -20.89 8.46 9.18
CA ASN A 101 -21.04 8.66 7.74
C ASN A 101 -20.74 10.12 7.37
N THR A 102 -19.81 10.32 6.45
CA THR A 102 -19.44 11.65 5.92
C THR A 102 -20.24 12.05 4.69
N ASN A 103 -21.16 11.19 4.23
CA ASN A 103 -21.91 11.29 2.96
C ASN A 103 -21.00 11.37 1.72
N VAL A 104 -19.78 10.86 1.83
CA VAL A 104 -18.86 10.68 0.71
C VAL A 104 -18.80 9.21 0.34
N SER A 105 -18.82 8.91 -0.94
CA SER A 105 -18.72 7.55 -1.50
C SER A 105 -17.67 7.54 -2.62
N PRO A 106 -16.72 6.63 -2.54
CA PRO A 106 -16.48 5.64 -1.49
C PRO A 106 -15.92 6.28 -0.21
N PRO A 107 -16.10 5.65 0.96
CA PRO A 107 -15.62 6.18 2.24
C PRO A 107 -14.12 5.97 2.48
N ASP A 108 -13.50 5.02 1.81
CA ASP A 108 -12.10 4.60 1.86
C ASP A 108 -11.48 4.70 3.26
N PRO A 109 -12.01 3.91 4.22
CA PRO A 109 -11.56 4.00 5.59
C PRO A 109 -10.13 3.47 5.73
N SER A 110 -9.31 4.21 6.47
CA SER A 110 -7.98 3.80 6.89
C SER A 110 -7.83 4.02 8.39
N GLY A 111 -6.97 3.24 9.03
CA GLY A 111 -6.69 3.45 10.44
C GLY A 111 -5.57 2.56 10.93
N GLU A 112 -4.86 3.05 11.97
CA GLU A 112 -3.74 2.36 12.56
C GLU A 112 -3.69 2.58 14.06
N ALA A 113 -3.16 1.60 14.80
CA ALA A 113 -2.98 1.65 16.24
C ALA A 113 -1.49 1.87 16.58
N GLY A 114 -1.20 2.97 17.25
CA GLY A 114 0.11 3.20 17.86
C GLY A 114 0.19 2.66 19.29
N GLN A 115 1.09 3.22 20.10
CA GLN A 115 1.21 2.81 21.50
C GLN A 115 -0.02 3.24 22.32
N ASP A 116 -0.35 4.52 22.28
CA ASP A 116 -1.37 5.14 23.15
C ASP A 116 -2.65 5.51 22.40
N TYR A 117 -2.59 5.64 21.09
CA TYR A 117 -3.67 6.14 20.25
C TYR A 117 -4.04 5.18 19.12
N TYR A 118 -5.27 5.32 18.67
CA TYR A 118 -5.75 4.82 17.38
C TYR A 118 -6.20 6.02 16.55
N ILE A 119 -5.75 6.11 15.30
CA ILE A 119 -6.23 7.11 14.36
C ILE A 119 -7.07 6.41 13.30
N GLN A 120 -8.29 6.90 13.08
CA GLN A 120 -9.12 6.54 11.96
C GLN A 120 -9.21 7.73 11.00
N ALA A 121 -9.17 7.45 9.69
CA ALA A 121 -9.44 8.42 8.65
C ALA A 121 -10.44 7.86 7.64
N VAL A 122 -11.19 8.74 7.01
CA VAL A 122 -12.17 8.42 5.96
C VAL A 122 -12.23 9.56 4.96
N ASN A 123 -12.76 9.29 3.78
CA ASN A 123 -13.09 10.36 2.82
C ASN A 123 -14.11 11.32 3.40
N GLY A 124 -13.89 12.61 3.21
CA GLY A 124 -14.75 13.71 3.62
C GLY A 124 -14.92 14.74 2.50
N ALA A 125 -15.84 15.66 2.69
CA ALA A 125 -16.22 16.64 1.66
C ALA A 125 -15.09 17.55 1.18
N SER A 126 -14.07 17.76 2.01
CA SER A 126 -12.92 18.64 1.72
C SER A 126 -11.60 17.91 1.92
N GLY A 127 -11.51 16.66 1.45
CA GLY A 127 -10.37 15.77 1.65
C GLY A 127 -10.58 14.78 2.80
N ALA A 128 -9.51 14.16 3.25
CA ALA A 128 -9.55 13.18 4.31
C ALA A 128 -9.96 13.78 5.66
N ARG A 129 -10.89 13.12 6.32
CA ARG A 129 -11.33 13.43 7.66
C ARG A 129 -10.79 12.38 8.62
N PHE A 130 -10.25 12.79 9.76
CA PHE A 130 -9.70 11.86 10.74
C PHE A 130 -10.20 12.14 12.16
N ARG A 131 -10.06 11.14 13.01
CA ARG A 131 -10.30 11.23 14.44
C ARG A 131 -9.30 10.39 15.18
N ILE A 132 -8.89 10.90 16.33
CA ILE A 132 -7.96 10.24 17.24
C ILE A 132 -8.76 9.66 18.38
N PHE A 133 -8.38 8.47 18.83
CA PHE A 133 -8.98 7.78 19.95
C PHE A 133 -7.87 7.37 20.94
N ASP A 134 -8.15 7.48 22.21
CA ASP A 134 -7.32 6.89 23.25
C ASP A 134 -7.46 5.36 23.19
N LYS A 135 -6.36 4.67 23.04
CA LYS A 135 -6.34 3.23 22.82
C LYS A 135 -6.76 2.42 24.05
N ALA A 136 -6.55 2.95 25.25
CA ALA A 136 -6.90 2.26 26.49
C ALA A 136 -8.41 2.33 26.78
N THR A 137 -9.07 3.40 26.36
CA THR A 137 -10.47 3.66 26.71
C THR A 137 -11.42 3.63 25.51
N GLY A 138 -10.93 3.80 24.29
CA GLY A 138 -11.73 4.01 23.10
C GLY A 138 -12.37 5.40 23.02
N ASN A 139 -12.09 6.28 23.96
CA ASN A 139 -12.64 7.64 23.94
C ASN A 139 -11.97 8.50 22.88
N PRO A 140 -12.74 9.36 22.19
CA PRO A 140 -12.15 10.30 21.25
C PRO A 140 -11.29 11.33 21.95
N VAL A 141 -10.14 11.63 21.35
CA VAL A 141 -9.23 12.68 21.75
C VAL A 141 -9.45 13.89 20.84
N GLY A 142 -10.31 14.79 21.25
CA GLY A 142 -10.73 15.93 20.45
C GLY A 142 -11.82 15.59 19.39
N ALA A 143 -12.17 16.58 18.60
CA ALA A 143 -13.12 16.44 17.51
C ALA A 143 -12.47 15.81 16.28
N ALA A 144 -13.30 15.28 15.36
CA ALA A 144 -12.84 14.89 14.05
C ALA A 144 -12.46 16.14 13.23
N ALA A 145 -11.33 16.09 12.53
CA ALA A 145 -10.80 17.19 11.74
C ALA A 145 -10.38 16.71 10.33
N ASN A 146 -10.16 17.63 9.40
CA ASN A 146 -9.61 17.30 8.09
C ASN A 146 -8.07 17.29 8.15
N PHE A 147 -7.41 16.48 7.32
CA PHE A 147 -5.95 16.49 7.25
C PHE A 147 -5.38 17.87 6.90
N SER A 148 -6.10 18.65 6.10
CA SER A 148 -5.73 20.06 5.78
C SER A 148 -5.56 20.95 7.01
N THR A 149 -6.09 20.58 8.17
CA THR A 149 -5.86 21.30 9.44
C THR A 149 -4.50 21.02 10.06
N LEU A 150 -3.82 19.97 9.58
CA LEU A 150 -2.48 19.61 10.06
C LEU A 150 -1.37 20.46 9.44
N GLY A 151 -1.70 21.38 8.54
CA GLY A 151 -0.71 22.25 7.90
C GLY A 151 -1.27 23.21 6.89
N THR A 152 -0.38 23.72 6.03
CA THR A 152 -0.71 24.71 5.01
C THR A 152 -0.56 24.17 3.57
N LEU A 153 -0.61 22.84 3.39
CA LEU A 153 -0.49 22.18 2.09
C LEU A 153 -1.72 22.41 1.19
N GLY A 154 -2.77 23.01 1.73
CA GLY A 154 -4.04 23.21 1.04
C GLY A 154 -5.02 22.06 1.25
N SER A 155 -6.13 22.11 0.56
CA SER A 155 -7.17 21.07 0.66
C SER A 155 -6.69 19.73 0.10
N GLY A 156 -7.09 18.66 0.79
CA GLY A 156 -6.95 17.32 0.27
C GLY A 156 -8.08 16.91 -0.66
N TYR A 157 -7.94 15.73 -1.24
CA TYR A 157 -8.92 15.16 -2.17
C TYR A 157 -9.39 13.75 -1.76
N GLY A 158 -8.88 13.22 -0.64
CA GLY A 158 -9.29 11.93 -0.10
C GLY A 158 -8.26 10.81 -0.29
N ASP A 159 -8.73 9.58 -0.23
CA ASP A 159 -7.96 8.34 -0.15
C ASP A 159 -6.93 8.37 0.98
N PRO A 160 -7.40 8.55 2.23
CA PRO A 160 -6.48 8.67 3.34
C PRO A 160 -5.74 7.36 3.61
N ILE A 161 -4.47 7.49 3.93
CA ILE A 161 -3.70 6.41 4.54
C ILE A 161 -3.20 6.86 5.89
N VAL A 162 -3.40 6.03 6.89
CA VAL A 162 -2.85 6.18 8.24
C VAL A 162 -1.89 5.03 8.48
N ILE A 163 -0.65 5.34 8.80
CA ILE A 163 0.33 4.36 9.25
C ILE A 163 1.04 4.85 10.51
N TYR A 164 1.53 3.92 11.31
CA TYR A 164 2.31 4.19 12.49
C TYR A 164 3.72 3.62 12.33
N ASP A 165 4.70 4.52 12.38
CA ASP A 165 6.11 4.17 12.38
C ASP A 165 6.53 3.76 13.79
N ALA A 166 6.42 2.49 14.09
CA ALA A 166 6.76 1.94 15.40
C ALA A 166 8.25 2.07 15.76
N MET A 167 9.13 2.19 14.76
CA MET A 167 10.57 2.37 14.98
C MET A 167 10.91 3.78 15.48
N ALA A 168 10.15 4.77 15.03
CA ALA A 168 10.36 6.16 15.42
C ALA A 168 9.33 6.66 16.44
N ASP A 169 8.29 5.89 16.72
CA ASP A 169 7.12 6.29 17.50
C ASP A 169 6.48 7.56 16.91
N ARG A 170 6.10 7.47 15.63
CA ARG A 170 5.53 8.57 14.84
C ARG A 170 4.36 8.14 14.00
N TRP A 171 3.45 9.07 13.77
CA TRP A 171 2.32 8.94 12.87
C TRP A 171 2.67 9.48 11.50
N VAL A 172 2.26 8.78 10.46
CA VAL A 172 2.36 9.23 9.08
C VAL A 172 0.98 9.12 8.45
N LEU A 173 0.48 10.27 8.02
CA LEU A 173 -0.83 10.40 7.38
C LEU A 173 -0.63 10.89 5.96
N SER A 174 -1.43 10.41 5.02
CA SER A 174 -1.38 10.89 3.64
C SER A 174 -2.74 10.95 3.00
N GLU A 175 -2.89 11.84 2.02
CA GLU A 175 -4.05 12.00 1.15
C GLU A 175 -3.64 12.59 -0.19
N PHE A 176 -4.48 12.50 -1.19
CA PHE A 176 -4.31 13.28 -2.41
C PHE A 176 -4.37 14.78 -2.13
N SER A 177 -3.62 15.56 -2.88
CA SER A 177 -3.86 17.00 -2.95
C SER A 177 -5.02 17.33 -3.89
N ALA A 178 -5.84 18.29 -3.54
CA ALA A 178 -6.88 18.83 -4.43
C ALA A 178 -6.28 19.60 -5.63
N ASN A 179 -4.98 19.88 -5.62
CA ASN A 179 -4.30 20.71 -6.60
C ASN A 179 -3.30 19.90 -7.44
N GLY A 180 -3.80 19.18 -8.43
CA GLY A 180 -2.98 18.46 -9.41
C GLY A 180 -2.50 17.10 -8.92
N ASN A 181 -1.54 16.53 -9.66
CA ASN A 181 -0.98 15.21 -9.41
C ASN A 181 0.00 15.24 -8.24
N LYS A 182 -0.51 15.25 -7.02
CA LYS A 182 0.31 15.39 -5.82
C LYS A 182 -0.23 14.57 -4.66
N MET A 183 0.69 14.15 -3.80
CA MET A 183 0.39 13.54 -2.51
C MET A 183 0.82 14.47 -1.38
N ASN A 184 -0.05 14.62 -0.40
CA ASN A 184 0.24 15.29 0.87
C ASN A 184 0.59 14.22 1.91
N PHE A 185 1.65 14.47 2.67
CA PHE A 185 2.08 13.63 3.79
C PHE A 185 2.23 14.49 5.03
N TYR A 186 1.83 13.94 6.16
CA TYR A 186 1.92 14.58 7.46
C TYR A 186 2.61 13.62 8.41
N VAL A 187 3.77 14.00 8.94
CA VAL A 187 4.56 13.20 9.89
C VAL A 187 4.51 13.86 11.25
N SER A 188 4.05 13.16 12.28
CA SER A 188 3.97 13.73 13.62
C SER A 188 5.36 14.07 14.17
N GLN A 189 5.45 15.20 14.86
CA GLN A 189 6.71 15.66 15.45
C GLN A 189 7.09 14.86 16.70
N THR A 190 6.10 14.26 17.35
CA THR A 190 6.24 13.45 18.56
C THR A 190 5.36 12.20 18.46
N SER A 191 5.37 11.36 19.47
CA SER A 191 4.46 10.22 19.60
C SER A 191 2.98 10.62 19.79
N ALA A 192 2.71 11.84 20.22
CA ALA A 192 1.36 12.32 20.46
C ALA A 192 0.62 12.51 19.15
N ALA A 193 -0.42 11.71 18.91
CA ALA A 193 -1.24 11.78 17.70
C ALA A 193 -1.96 13.12 17.50
N ASN A 194 -2.29 13.80 18.61
CA ASN A 194 -2.89 15.13 18.65
C ASN A 194 -1.87 16.28 18.71
N GLY A 195 -0.58 15.97 18.53
CA GLY A 195 0.50 16.96 18.52
C GLY A 195 0.64 17.65 17.14
N ALA A 196 1.76 18.36 16.99
CA ALA A 196 2.13 19.00 15.74
C ALA A 196 2.68 17.99 14.72
N TYR A 197 2.55 18.34 13.44
CA TYR A 197 3.02 17.53 12.31
C TYR A 197 3.95 18.34 11.40
N TRP A 198 4.82 17.64 10.69
CA TRP A 198 5.54 18.16 9.54
C TRP A 198 4.75 17.83 8.29
N GLY A 199 4.48 18.81 7.43
CA GLY A 199 3.77 18.61 6.15
C GLY A 199 4.73 18.55 4.97
N TYR A 200 4.50 17.59 4.08
CA TYR A 200 5.26 17.40 2.84
C TYR A 200 4.29 17.20 1.67
N GLN A 201 4.58 17.83 0.55
CA GLN A 201 3.81 17.64 -0.67
C GLN A 201 4.75 17.26 -1.79
N PHE A 202 4.49 16.12 -2.43
CA PHE A 202 5.28 15.61 -3.55
C PHE A 202 4.44 15.55 -4.82
N THR A 203 5.03 15.98 -5.93
CA THR A 203 4.39 15.90 -7.25
C THR A 203 4.71 14.56 -7.89
N THR A 204 3.69 13.91 -8.45
CA THR A 204 3.78 12.67 -9.22
C THR A 204 3.54 12.97 -10.71
N PRO A 205 4.05 12.15 -11.64
CA PRO A 205 3.83 12.37 -13.07
C PRO A 205 2.36 12.32 -13.48
N ASN A 206 1.59 11.42 -12.87
CA ASN A 206 0.17 11.25 -13.09
C ASN A 206 -0.58 11.36 -11.76
N PHE A 207 -1.90 11.39 -11.82
CA PHE A 207 -2.71 11.33 -10.60
C PHE A 207 -2.42 10.01 -9.86
N PRO A 208 -1.98 10.06 -8.60
CA PRO A 208 -1.51 8.89 -7.86
C PRO A 208 -2.67 8.11 -7.22
N ASP A 209 -3.60 7.63 -8.04
CA ASP A 209 -4.80 6.91 -7.64
C ASP A 209 -4.49 5.66 -6.80
N TYR A 210 -5.36 5.33 -5.88
CA TYR A 210 -5.27 4.13 -5.05
C TYR A 210 -3.93 3.98 -4.32
N PRO A 211 -3.50 4.95 -3.50
CA PRO A 211 -2.21 4.89 -2.84
C PRO A 211 -2.17 3.77 -1.80
N LYS A 212 -1.01 3.14 -1.65
CA LYS A 212 -0.69 2.24 -0.55
C LYS A 212 0.65 2.62 0.03
N MET A 213 0.78 2.61 1.35
CA MET A 213 1.98 3.02 2.04
C MET A 213 2.56 1.94 2.93
N SER A 214 3.85 2.05 3.20
CA SER A 214 4.56 1.22 4.17
C SER A 214 5.68 1.99 4.86
N VAL A 215 6.05 1.50 6.03
CA VAL A 215 7.23 1.92 6.79
C VAL A 215 8.32 0.87 6.64
N TRP A 216 9.53 1.32 6.38
CA TRP A 216 10.72 0.49 6.38
C TRP A 216 11.87 1.26 7.02
N PRO A 217 12.90 0.60 7.57
CA PRO A 217 14.01 1.33 8.21
C PRO A 217 14.67 2.38 7.33
N THR A 218 14.72 2.12 6.01
CA THR A 218 15.41 2.99 5.05
C THR A 218 14.53 4.06 4.41
N GLY A 219 13.21 4.05 4.62
CA GLY A 219 12.32 5.03 3.97
C GLY A 219 10.85 4.83 4.32
N TYR A 220 10.03 5.81 3.99
CA TYR A 220 8.61 5.64 3.77
C TYR A 220 8.40 5.32 2.30
N PHE A 221 7.54 4.37 2.01
CA PHE A 221 7.30 3.95 0.64
C PHE A 221 5.83 4.08 0.32
N PHE A 222 5.52 4.44 -0.91
CA PHE A 222 4.16 4.33 -1.41
C PHE A 222 4.12 3.85 -2.86
N THR A 223 3.00 3.33 -3.24
CA THR A 223 2.66 2.90 -4.60
C THR A 223 1.33 3.51 -4.98
N SER A 224 1.07 3.60 -6.26
CA SER A 224 -0.20 4.09 -6.79
C SER A 224 -0.55 3.42 -8.10
N ASN A 225 -1.80 3.54 -8.52
CA ASN A 225 -2.28 3.09 -9.80
C ASN A 225 -2.05 4.19 -10.86
N GLU A 226 -0.89 4.15 -11.46
CA GLU A 226 -0.53 4.99 -12.59
C GLU A 226 -0.24 4.08 -13.81
N GLY A 227 -0.27 4.59 -15.02
CA GLY A 227 -0.15 3.76 -16.23
C GLY A 227 1.10 2.88 -16.30
N ALA A 228 2.25 3.33 -15.75
CA ALA A 228 3.40 2.49 -15.45
C ALA A 228 3.48 2.33 -13.93
N PRO A 229 3.39 1.09 -13.37
CA PRO A 229 3.28 0.90 -11.93
C PRO A 229 4.48 1.51 -11.18
N PRO A 230 4.28 2.58 -10.40
CA PRO A 230 5.37 3.24 -9.70
C PRO A 230 5.60 2.66 -8.30
N LEU A 231 6.85 2.78 -7.87
CA LEU A 231 7.29 2.64 -6.49
C LEU A 231 7.93 3.97 -6.10
N TYR A 232 7.45 4.57 -5.04
CA TYR A 232 7.99 5.82 -4.51
C TYR A 232 8.69 5.58 -3.19
N ALA A 233 9.87 6.14 -3.03
CA ALA A 233 10.63 6.14 -1.80
C ALA A 233 10.79 7.57 -1.28
N LEU A 234 10.42 7.80 -0.04
CA LEU A 234 10.50 9.09 0.65
C LEU A 234 11.60 9.03 1.70
N ASP A 235 12.38 10.10 1.81
CA ASP A 235 13.47 10.24 2.78
C ASP A 235 12.92 10.36 4.21
N ARG A 236 12.66 9.19 4.81
CA ARG A 236 12.11 9.06 6.16
C ARG A 236 12.91 9.82 7.21
N GLU A 237 14.24 9.74 7.12
CA GLU A 237 15.12 10.39 8.10
C GLU A 237 14.91 11.90 8.10
N LYS A 238 14.88 12.51 6.92
CA LYS A 238 14.62 13.95 6.77
C LYS A 238 13.20 14.33 7.19
N MET A 239 12.22 13.51 6.81
CA MET A 239 10.82 13.74 7.17
C MET A 239 10.59 13.70 8.68
N LEU A 240 11.24 12.79 9.39
CA LEU A 240 11.18 12.72 10.86
C LEU A 240 11.77 13.94 11.55
N LEU A 241 12.74 14.58 10.93
CA LEU A 241 13.43 15.75 11.44
C LEU A 241 12.80 17.09 11.00
N GLY A 242 11.75 17.06 10.19
CA GLY A 242 11.16 18.26 9.63
C GLY A 242 12.12 19.02 8.70
N GLN A 243 12.99 18.29 8.02
CA GLN A 243 13.97 18.83 7.09
C GLN A 243 13.49 18.63 5.63
N PRO A 244 14.00 19.40 4.67
CA PRO A 244 13.75 19.14 3.26
C PRO A 244 14.07 17.69 2.92
N ALA A 245 13.07 16.95 2.45
CA ALA A 245 13.16 15.56 2.11
C ALA A 245 13.02 15.35 0.61
N THR A 246 13.57 14.27 0.09
CA THR A 246 13.51 13.93 -1.32
C THR A 246 12.61 12.70 -1.55
N MET A 247 12.07 12.61 -2.74
CA MET A 247 11.34 11.45 -3.24
C MET A 247 12.10 10.86 -4.43
N GLN A 248 12.21 9.54 -4.44
CA GLN A 248 12.68 8.80 -5.61
C GLN A 248 11.54 7.98 -6.18
N ARG A 249 11.47 7.89 -7.51
CA ARG A 249 10.46 7.12 -8.23
C ARG A 249 11.13 6.01 -9.04
N PHE A 250 10.56 4.83 -8.96
CA PHE A 250 10.93 3.67 -9.76
C PHE A 250 9.69 3.13 -10.43
N THR A 251 9.84 2.44 -11.54
CA THR A 251 8.73 1.77 -12.21
C THR A 251 9.04 0.30 -12.43
N VAL A 252 8.01 -0.53 -12.38
CA VAL A 252 8.10 -1.94 -12.76
C VAL A 252 7.33 -2.17 -14.05
N PRO A 253 7.56 -3.28 -14.76
CA PRO A 253 6.80 -3.61 -15.96
C PRO A 253 5.29 -3.64 -15.67
N ALA A 254 4.52 -2.99 -16.53
CA ALA A 254 3.06 -3.09 -16.51
C ALA A 254 2.63 -4.53 -16.81
N MET A 255 1.48 -4.93 -16.27
CA MET A 255 0.85 -6.18 -16.62
C MET A 255 -0.05 -5.97 -17.84
N ALA A 256 0.02 -6.87 -18.81
CA ALA A 256 -0.84 -6.82 -19.99
C ALA A 256 -2.28 -7.20 -19.59
N GLY A 257 -3.24 -6.71 -20.36
CA GLY A 257 -4.65 -7.10 -20.23
C GLY A 257 -5.40 -6.57 -19.02
N PHE A 258 -4.78 -5.71 -18.21
CA PHE A 258 -5.29 -5.33 -16.92
C PHE A 258 -5.18 -3.82 -16.63
N GLY A 259 -6.25 -3.23 -16.10
CA GLY A 259 -6.34 -1.78 -15.94
C GLY A 259 -5.73 -1.22 -14.65
N PHE A 260 -5.63 -2.02 -13.60
CA PHE A 260 -5.17 -1.57 -12.28
C PHE A 260 -3.72 -1.97 -12.05
N GLN A 261 -2.82 -1.03 -12.13
CA GLN A 261 -1.37 -1.27 -12.17
C GLN A 261 -0.69 -0.86 -10.86
N ALA A 262 -1.18 -1.37 -9.73
CA ALA A 262 -0.61 -1.05 -8.43
C ALA A 262 0.08 -2.25 -7.79
N LEU A 263 1.17 -1.98 -7.07
CA LEU A 263 1.79 -2.93 -6.15
C LEU A 263 1.34 -2.60 -4.72
N THR A 264 1.46 -3.58 -3.82
CA THR A 264 1.31 -3.34 -2.39
C THR A 264 2.69 -3.29 -1.75
N PRO A 265 3.09 -2.16 -1.14
CA PRO A 265 4.34 -2.10 -0.41
C PRO A 265 4.25 -2.94 0.86
N VAL A 266 5.34 -3.60 1.21
CA VAL A 266 5.41 -4.46 2.38
C VAL A 266 5.79 -3.61 3.59
N ASP A 267 4.92 -3.60 4.58
CA ASP A 267 5.09 -2.83 5.80
C ASP A 267 5.86 -3.63 6.86
N PHE A 268 6.75 -2.94 7.57
CA PHE A 268 7.45 -3.55 8.69
C PHE A 268 6.52 -3.69 9.90
N ASP A 269 6.43 -4.90 10.44
CA ASP A 269 5.65 -5.21 11.64
C ASP A 269 6.45 -6.04 12.64
N GLY A 270 6.22 -5.78 13.91
CA GLY A 270 6.87 -6.48 15.01
C GLY A 270 7.99 -5.66 15.68
N THR A 271 8.73 -6.32 16.57
CA THR A 271 9.75 -5.68 17.41
C THR A 271 11.17 -5.90 16.91
N ASN A 272 11.39 -6.96 16.14
CA ASN A 272 12.71 -7.30 15.63
C ASN A 272 12.91 -6.65 14.26
N LEU A 273 13.84 -5.72 14.16
CA LEU A 273 14.15 -5.04 12.90
C LEU A 273 14.57 -6.04 11.81
N PRO A 274 14.31 -5.73 10.55
CA PRO A 274 14.93 -6.47 9.45
C PRO A 274 16.45 -6.48 9.57
N PRO A 275 17.14 -7.49 9.01
CA PRO A 275 18.60 -7.48 8.95
C PRO A 275 19.13 -6.17 8.38
N ALA A 276 20.28 -5.72 8.88
CA ALA A 276 20.91 -4.50 8.38
C ALA A 276 21.12 -4.56 6.87
N GLY A 277 20.67 -3.54 6.15
CA GLY A 277 20.75 -3.49 4.68
C GLY A 277 19.65 -4.28 3.96
N ALA A 278 18.67 -4.83 4.68
CA ALA A 278 17.51 -5.47 4.03
C ALA A 278 16.75 -4.47 3.15
N PRO A 279 16.48 -4.81 1.89
CA PRO A 279 15.74 -3.94 0.98
C PRO A 279 14.27 -3.80 1.41
N ALA A 280 13.63 -2.73 0.99
CA ALA A 280 12.18 -2.65 1.04
C ALA A 280 11.56 -3.59 -0.01
N TYR A 281 10.39 -4.16 0.28
CA TYR A 281 9.73 -5.12 -0.59
C TYR A 281 8.39 -4.59 -1.08
N PHE A 282 8.01 -5.03 -2.29
CA PHE A 282 6.74 -4.69 -2.93
C PHE A 282 6.18 -5.93 -3.59
N ALA A 283 4.91 -6.16 -3.41
CA ALA A 283 4.24 -7.37 -3.87
C ALA A 283 3.06 -7.05 -4.81
N ARG A 284 2.82 -7.94 -5.77
CA ARG A 284 1.56 -8.01 -6.51
C ARG A 284 1.27 -9.47 -6.87
N HIS A 285 0.01 -9.77 -7.04
CA HIS A 285 -0.38 -11.04 -7.63
C HIS A 285 -0.26 -10.99 -9.15
N ARG A 286 -0.12 -12.15 -9.74
CA ARG A 286 -0.20 -12.35 -11.18
C ARG A 286 -1.01 -13.59 -11.46
N ASP A 287 -2.19 -13.38 -11.96
CA ASP A 287 -3.07 -14.35 -12.56
C ASP A 287 -2.74 -14.38 -14.05
N ASP A 288 -2.32 -15.53 -14.58
CA ASP A 288 -1.81 -15.61 -15.96
C ASP A 288 -2.91 -15.34 -16.98
N GLU A 289 -4.12 -15.83 -16.72
CA GLU A 289 -5.28 -15.64 -17.59
C GLU A 289 -5.68 -14.17 -17.69
N ALA A 290 -5.66 -13.45 -16.58
CA ALA A 290 -6.02 -12.04 -16.53
C ALA A 290 -4.93 -11.13 -17.07
N HIS A 291 -3.66 -11.44 -16.77
CA HIS A 291 -2.54 -10.55 -17.05
C HIS A 291 -1.72 -10.92 -18.28
N ASN A 292 -2.05 -12.01 -18.94
CA ASN A 292 -1.41 -12.47 -20.16
C ASN A 292 -2.44 -13.10 -21.12
N PRO A 293 -3.39 -12.28 -21.64
CA PRO A 293 -4.49 -12.78 -22.45
C PRO A 293 -4.01 -13.62 -23.62
N GLY A 294 -4.57 -14.81 -23.77
CA GLY A 294 -4.24 -15.77 -24.80
C GLY A 294 -3.17 -16.78 -24.43
N ASN A 295 -2.65 -16.75 -23.23
CA ASN A 295 -1.72 -17.73 -22.67
C ASN A 295 -2.25 -18.28 -21.36
N ASN A 296 -3.41 -18.90 -21.40
CA ASN A 296 -4.07 -19.47 -20.22
C ASN A 296 -3.29 -20.70 -19.72
N ASN A 297 -2.24 -20.45 -18.98
CA ASN A 297 -1.48 -21.50 -18.32
C ASN A 297 -1.67 -21.41 -16.82
N THR A 298 -2.65 -22.13 -16.34
CA THR A 298 -3.01 -22.23 -14.91
C THR A 298 -1.85 -22.62 -13.97
N ALA A 299 -0.70 -23.01 -14.51
CA ALA A 299 0.50 -23.27 -13.72
C ALA A 299 1.40 -22.03 -13.55
N ASN A 300 1.01 -20.89 -14.09
CA ASN A 300 1.80 -19.66 -14.12
C ASN A 300 1.26 -18.55 -13.22
N ASP A 301 0.54 -18.91 -12.18
CA ASP A 301 0.10 -17.96 -11.15
C ASP A 301 1.19 -17.72 -10.12
N PHE A 302 1.41 -16.46 -9.80
CA PHE A 302 2.51 -16.03 -8.96
C PHE A 302 2.12 -14.94 -7.98
N ILE A 303 2.87 -14.90 -6.88
CA ILE A 303 3.12 -13.63 -6.18
C ILE A 303 4.45 -13.09 -6.70
N GLU A 304 4.44 -11.92 -7.27
CA GLU A 304 5.63 -11.19 -7.70
C GLU A 304 6.13 -10.31 -6.57
N ILE A 305 7.43 -10.42 -6.25
CA ILE A 305 8.10 -9.60 -5.23
C ILE A 305 9.23 -8.82 -5.89
N TYR A 306 9.23 -7.52 -5.69
CA TYR A 306 10.33 -6.62 -6.02
C TYR A 306 11.01 -6.18 -4.74
N SER A 307 12.34 -5.97 -4.79
CA SER A 307 13.11 -5.44 -3.68
C SER A 307 13.85 -4.18 -4.09
N LEU A 308 13.78 -3.15 -3.25
CA LEU A 308 14.33 -1.83 -3.50
C LEU A 308 15.35 -1.47 -2.41
N ASN A 309 16.60 -1.31 -2.82
CA ASN A 309 17.61 -0.65 -2.01
C ASN A 309 17.66 0.83 -2.40
N VAL A 310 17.20 1.69 -1.51
CA VAL A 310 17.17 3.13 -1.75
C VAL A 310 18.39 3.80 -1.11
N ASN A 311 18.98 4.75 -1.82
CA ASN A 311 20.06 5.61 -1.32
C ASN A 311 19.68 7.07 -1.57
N PHE A 312 19.33 7.79 -0.50
CA PHE A 312 18.95 9.21 -0.60
C PHE A 312 20.15 10.14 -0.71
N THR A 313 21.34 9.72 -0.27
CA THR A 313 22.57 10.52 -0.40
C THR A 313 23.10 10.48 -1.83
N THR A 314 23.10 9.30 -2.45
CA THR A 314 23.52 9.09 -3.83
C THR A 314 22.41 8.36 -4.58
N PRO A 315 21.40 9.08 -5.07
CA PRO A 315 20.21 8.46 -5.69
C PRO A 315 20.52 7.48 -6.82
N THR A 316 21.58 7.73 -7.60
CA THR A 316 22.03 6.83 -8.66
C THR A 316 22.58 5.48 -8.16
N ALA A 317 22.84 5.35 -6.86
CA ALA A 317 23.20 4.09 -6.22
C ALA A 317 21.99 3.28 -5.73
N SER A 318 20.78 3.81 -5.86
CA SER A 318 19.56 3.04 -5.58
C SER A 318 19.39 1.93 -6.61
N THR A 319 18.93 0.77 -6.16
CA THR A 319 18.76 -0.40 -7.04
C THR A 319 17.43 -1.08 -6.80
N LEU A 320 16.70 -1.32 -7.89
CA LEU A 320 15.48 -2.14 -7.90
C LEU A 320 15.84 -3.51 -8.47
N SER A 321 15.49 -4.59 -7.75
CA SER A 321 15.79 -5.96 -8.19
C SER A 321 14.95 -6.37 -9.40
N ALA A 322 15.41 -7.42 -10.08
CA ALA A 322 14.53 -8.22 -10.91
C ALA A 322 13.43 -8.86 -10.05
N VAL A 323 12.29 -9.13 -10.68
CA VAL A 323 11.16 -9.75 -10.00
C VAL A 323 11.49 -11.16 -9.51
N LEU A 324 11.19 -11.42 -8.24
CA LEU A 324 11.11 -12.77 -7.70
C LEU A 324 9.66 -13.27 -7.86
N LYS A 325 9.47 -14.37 -8.55
CA LYS A 325 8.17 -15.02 -8.74
C LYS A 325 8.05 -16.18 -7.78
N ILE A 326 7.04 -16.13 -6.93
CA ILE A 326 6.70 -17.20 -6.00
C ILE A 326 5.49 -17.92 -6.58
N PRO A 327 5.65 -19.16 -7.09
CA PRO A 327 4.51 -19.93 -7.59
C PRO A 327 3.47 -20.15 -6.51
N VAL A 328 2.21 -19.99 -6.86
CA VAL A 328 1.08 -20.26 -5.98
C VAL A 328 0.15 -21.27 -6.65
N SER A 329 -0.80 -21.80 -5.88
CA SER A 329 -1.89 -22.56 -6.49
C SER A 329 -2.66 -21.64 -7.41
N GLU A 330 -3.13 -22.19 -8.52
CA GLU A 330 -3.95 -21.47 -9.45
C GLU A 330 -5.10 -20.74 -8.73
N PHE A 331 -5.36 -19.53 -9.18
CA PHE A 331 -6.48 -18.71 -8.73
C PHE A 331 -6.98 -17.85 -9.88
N ASP A 332 -8.22 -17.47 -9.81
CA ASP A 332 -8.93 -16.71 -10.82
C ASP A 332 -9.28 -15.33 -10.26
N SER A 333 -8.62 -14.31 -10.73
CA SER A 333 -8.82 -12.93 -10.29
C SER A 333 -9.82 -12.16 -11.13
N ASP A 334 -10.31 -12.73 -12.23
CA ASP A 334 -11.26 -12.07 -13.12
C ASP A 334 -12.73 -12.25 -12.71
N LEU A 335 -12.96 -12.44 -11.44
CA LEU A 335 -14.29 -12.60 -10.85
C LEU A 335 -15.27 -11.57 -11.44
N CYS A 336 -16.37 -12.04 -12.02
CA CYS A 336 -17.39 -11.22 -12.70
C CYS A 336 -16.89 -10.48 -13.97
N GLY A 337 -15.78 -10.90 -14.55
CA GLY A 337 -15.09 -10.18 -15.61
C GLY A 337 -14.32 -8.97 -15.12
N LEU A 338 -13.20 -8.65 -15.72
CA LEU A 338 -12.25 -7.60 -15.26
C LEU A 338 -12.84 -6.18 -15.22
N THR A 339 -14.03 -5.98 -15.76
CA THR A 339 -14.64 -4.65 -15.90
C THR A 339 -15.96 -4.49 -15.16
N SER A 340 -16.42 -5.56 -14.50
CA SER A 340 -17.65 -5.47 -13.71
C SER A 340 -17.32 -5.01 -12.30
N PHE A 341 -17.65 -3.78 -12.00
CA PHE A 341 -17.52 -3.20 -10.66
C PHE A 341 -18.74 -3.42 -9.76
N SER A 342 -19.73 -4.17 -10.22
CA SER A 342 -20.97 -4.39 -9.47
C SER A 342 -21.52 -5.75 -9.83
N CYS A 343 -20.95 -6.82 -9.27
CA CYS A 343 -21.33 -8.17 -9.67
C CYS A 343 -21.66 -9.11 -8.52
N ILE A 344 -21.17 -8.89 -7.32
CA ILE A 344 -21.45 -9.76 -6.17
C ILE A 344 -22.85 -9.46 -5.64
N THR A 345 -23.73 -10.44 -5.73
CA THR A 345 -25.11 -10.30 -5.29
C THR A 345 -25.22 -10.29 -3.75
N GLN A 346 -26.11 -9.48 -3.23
CA GLN A 346 -26.44 -9.42 -1.82
C GLN A 346 -27.84 -9.98 -1.56
N GLN A 347 -28.01 -10.70 -0.46
CA GLN A 347 -29.34 -11.19 -0.07
C GLN A 347 -30.27 -10.02 0.29
N GLY A 348 -31.44 -9.99 -0.30
CA GLY A 348 -32.46 -8.98 0.00
C GLY A 348 -32.21 -7.59 -0.61
N SER A 349 -31.23 -7.46 -1.54
CA SER A 349 -30.92 -6.22 -2.22
C SER A 349 -30.67 -6.44 -3.72
N ASN A 350 -31.06 -5.45 -4.52
CA ASN A 350 -30.66 -5.40 -5.94
C ASN A 350 -29.31 -4.72 -6.15
N THR A 351 -28.77 -4.07 -5.13
CA THR A 351 -27.45 -3.47 -5.16
C THR A 351 -26.40 -4.57 -5.07
N LYS A 352 -25.42 -4.55 -5.94
CA LYS A 352 -24.31 -5.50 -5.97
C LYS A 352 -23.06 -4.87 -5.39
N LEU A 353 -22.21 -5.70 -4.80
CA LEU A 353 -20.91 -5.27 -4.31
C LEU A 353 -19.86 -5.31 -5.46
N ASP A 354 -18.90 -4.42 -5.35
CA ASP A 354 -17.72 -4.37 -6.19
C ASP A 354 -16.62 -5.23 -5.55
N PRO A 355 -16.07 -6.23 -6.23
CA PRO A 355 -15.00 -7.07 -5.69
C PRO A 355 -13.63 -6.39 -5.63
N LEU A 356 -13.37 -5.35 -6.40
CA LEU A 356 -12.07 -4.65 -6.57
C LEU A 356 -10.85 -5.57 -6.39
N ARG A 357 -10.69 -6.53 -7.24
CA ARG A 357 -9.82 -7.70 -7.11
C ARG A 357 -8.41 -7.56 -7.68
N GLU A 358 -8.11 -6.44 -8.30
CA GLU A 358 -6.91 -6.26 -9.12
C GLU A 358 -5.63 -6.01 -8.31
N VAL A 359 -5.70 -6.05 -7.01
CA VAL A 359 -4.56 -5.79 -6.12
C VAL A 359 -4.55 -6.75 -4.96
N LEU A 360 -3.36 -6.97 -4.38
CA LEU A 360 -3.27 -7.63 -3.09
C LEU A 360 -3.92 -6.74 -2.03
N MET A 361 -4.67 -7.38 -1.13
CA MET A 361 -5.24 -6.65 0.00
C MET A 361 -4.13 -5.96 0.80
N TYR A 362 -4.35 -4.72 1.07
CA TYR A 362 -3.54 -3.96 2.00
C TYR A 362 -3.93 -4.40 3.43
N LYS A 363 -3.00 -4.78 4.27
CA LYS A 363 -1.59 -4.48 4.36
C LYS A 363 -0.77 -5.78 4.24
N VAL A 364 0.21 -5.82 3.35
CA VAL A 364 1.19 -6.92 3.34
C VAL A 364 2.28 -6.59 4.37
N GLN A 365 2.61 -7.54 5.24
CA GLN A 365 3.49 -7.30 6.37
C GLN A 365 4.75 -8.16 6.32
N TYR A 366 5.87 -7.57 6.72
CA TYR A 366 7.12 -8.25 7.00
C TYR A 366 7.32 -8.36 8.49
N ARG A 367 7.60 -9.55 8.96
CA ARG A 367 7.95 -9.80 10.37
C ARG A 367 9.23 -10.61 10.47
N ASN A 368 10.16 -10.14 11.29
CA ASN A 368 11.37 -10.85 11.65
C ASN A 368 11.15 -11.54 13.00
N PHE A 369 11.36 -12.87 13.04
CA PHE A 369 11.12 -13.72 14.22
C PHE A 369 12.41 -14.05 14.96
#